data_602993fe2fc5dea5ef46ddc7e6e90b52
#
_entry.id   602993fe2fc5dea5ef46ddc7e6e90b52
#
_cell.length_a   1.000
_cell.length_b   1.000
_cell.length_c   1.000
_cell.angle_alpha   90.00
_cell.angle_beta   90.00
_cell.angle_gamma   90.00
#
_symmetry.space_group_name_H-M   'P 1'
#
loop_
_entity.id
_entity.type
_entity.pdbx_description
1 polymer ?
#
loop_
_entity_poly.entity_id
_entity_poly.type
_entity_poly.pdbx_seq_one_letter_code
_entity_poly.pdbx_strand_id
1 'polypeptide(L)'
;FVSSGTSIIEIIQPNKAIPMRLQGKKGAKVFQLPAEYRASNVIVEVIGGGKKASTAVYANELKTTLSDSMGLLTVRHEKTGKPLPKVYVKVYADTANGVKFFKDGYTDLRGKFDYASVSSTGIGEVRKFSVLVMSEEQGATVIEASVPQQ
;
A
#
# COMPACT_ATOMS: atom_id res chain seq x y z
N PHE A 1 -1.29 -0.97 8.06
CA PHE A 1 -0.44 0.03 8.72
C PHE A 1 -0.52 1.34 7.97
N VAL A 2 -1.56 2.07 8.16
CA VAL A 2 -1.63 3.46 7.73
C VAL A 2 -1.08 4.28 8.86
N SER A 3 0.17 4.65 8.75
CA SER A 3 0.85 5.30 9.83
C SER A 3 0.49 6.77 9.93
N SER A 4 -0.03 7.13 11.02
CA SER A 4 0.37 8.36 11.72
C SER A 4 1.32 8.02 12.88
N GLY A 5 2.13 6.98 12.76
CA GLY A 5 2.87 6.48 13.90
C GLY A 5 4.33 6.22 13.61
N THR A 6 5.13 7.25 13.59
CA THR A 6 6.59 7.18 13.73
C THR A 6 7.05 6.46 15.00
N SER A 7 6.18 6.23 15.97
CA SER A 7 6.56 5.72 17.29
C SER A 7 6.62 4.20 17.43
N ILE A 8 5.95 3.43 16.57
CA ILE A 8 5.97 1.94 16.68
C ILE A 8 7.20 1.34 16.02
N ILE A 9 7.76 2.00 15.02
CA ILE A 9 8.94 1.50 14.28
C ILE A 9 10.25 1.68 15.05
N GLU A 10 10.31 2.59 16.00
CA GLU A 10 11.51 2.85 16.80
C GLU A 10 11.90 1.72 17.76
N ILE A 11 10.98 0.80 18.05
CA ILE A 11 11.20 -0.29 19.00
C ILE A 11 11.66 -1.58 18.31
N ILE A 12 11.54 -1.68 16.98
CA ILE A 12 11.91 -2.88 16.24
C ILE A 12 13.35 -2.74 15.74
N GLN A 13 14.22 -3.63 16.19
CA GLN A 13 15.58 -3.71 15.66
C GLN A 13 15.55 -4.18 14.21
N PRO A 14 16.38 -3.60 13.32
CA PRO A 14 16.43 -4.03 11.93
C PRO A 14 16.97 -5.46 11.81
N ASN A 15 16.35 -6.26 10.93
CA ASN A 15 16.85 -7.59 10.61
C ASN A 15 18.24 -7.54 9.93
N LYS A 16 18.50 -6.47 9.18
CA LYS A 16 19.77 -6.25 8.50
C LYS A 16 20.05 -4.77 8.35
N ALA A 17 21.26 -4.35 8.67
CA ALA A 17 21.75 -3.00 8.44
C ALA A 17 22.92 -3.03 7.44
N ILE A 18 22.87 -2.17 6.44
CA ILE A 18 23.89 -2.08 5.38
C ILE A 18 24.46 -0.67 5.39
N PRO A 19 25.71 -0.47 5.85
CA PRO A 19 26.33 0.83 5.78
C PRO A 19 26.62 1.21 4.33
N MET A 20 26.26 2.45 3.96
CA MET A 20 26.50 2.98 2.63
C MET A 20 27.14 4.35 2.70
N ARG A 21 28.11 4.62 1.82
CA ARG A 21 28.65 5.95 1.61
C ARG A 21 27.98 6.60 0.41
N LEU A 22 27.43 7.80 0.61
CA LEU A 22 26.95 8.64 -0.48
C LEU A 22 28.12 9.50 -0.97
N GLN A 23 28.40 9.45 -2.26
CA GLN A 23 29.43 10.28 -2.89
C GLN A 23 28.75 11.53 -3.46
N GLY A 24 29.30 12.69 -3.12
CA GLY A 24 28.86 13.99 -3.65
C GLY A 24 27.81 14.71 -2.81
N LYS A 25 27.64 16.00 -3.10
CA LYS A 25 26.73 16.89 -2.35
C LYS A 25 25.25 16.82 -2.81
N LYS A 26 24.99 16.30 -4.00
CA LYS A 26 23.66 16.08 -4.58
C LYS A 26 23.71 14.85 -5.49
N GLY A 27 22.72 13.96 -5.35
CA GLY A 27 22.61 12.78 -6.21
C GLY A 27 21.62 11.77 -5.63
N ALA A 28 21.16 10.86 -6.49
CA ALA A 28 20.39 9.68 -6.11
C ALA A 28 21.30 8.45 -6.17
N LYS A 29 21.16 7.57 -5.19
CA LYS A 29 21.81 6.26 -5.20
C LYS A 29 20.72 5.19 -5.20
N VAL A 30 20.78 4.32 -6.18
CA VAL A 30 19.92 3.15 -6.27
C VAL A 30 20.64 1.97 -5.64
N PHE A 31 19.96 1.26 -4.75
CA PHE A 31 20.44 -0.01 -4.27
C PHE A 31 19.37 -1.09 -4.44
N GLN A 32 19.81 -2.33 -4.60
CA GLN A 32 18.89 -3.45 -4.74
C GLN A 32 18.70 -4.12 -3.38
N LEU A 33 17.48 -4.48 -3.07
CA LEU A 33 17.20 -5.31 -1.91
C LEU A 33 17.98 -6.62 -2.00
N PRO A 34 18.58 -7.08 -0.89
CA PRO A 34 19.19 -8.41 -0.83
C PRO A 34 18.22 -9.48 -1.29
N ALA A 35 18.73 -10.51 -1.98
CA ALA A 35 17.92 -11.56 -2.58
C ALA A 35 16.97 -12.22 -1.58
N GLU A 36 17.41 -12.39 -0.34
CA GLU A 36 16.66 -12.99 0.76
C GLU A 36 15.39 -12.20 1.14
N TYR A 37 15.31 -10.90 0.82
CA TYR A 37 14.16 -10.05 1.14
C TYR A 37 13.27 -9.71 -0.06
N ARG A 38 13.63 -10.15 -1.28
CA ARG A 38 12.88 -9.79 -2.49
C ARG A 38 11.50 -10.43 -2.57
N ALA A 39 11.31 -11.55 -1.88
CA ALA A 39 10.02 -12.27 -1.82
C ALA A 39 9.26 -12.00 -0.52
N SER A 40 9.64 -10.96 0.23
CA SER A 40 9.02 -10.62 1.51
C SER A 40 8.58 -9.17 1.55
N ASN A 41 7.55 -8.89 2.30
CA ASN A 41 7.20 -7.52 2.62
C ASN A 41 8.22 -6.96 3.60
N VAL A 42 8.84 -5.85 3.27
CA VAL A 42 9.89 -5.24 4.07
C VAL A 42 9.65 -3.75 4.28
N ILE A 43 10.12 -3.25 5.40
CA ILE A 43 10.24 -1.82 5.63
C ILE A 43 11.72 -1.47 5.44
N VAL A 44 11.98 -0.57 4.51
CA VAL A 44 13.31 -0.03 4.26
C VAL A 44 13.44 1.30 4.97
N GLU A 45 14.43 1.40 5.84
CA GLU A 45 14.72 2.60 6.59
C GLU A 45 16.11 3.12 6.21
N VAL A 46 16.19 4.40 5.90
CA VAL A 46 17.45 5.09 5.60
C VAL A 46 17.72 6.11 6.69
N ILE A 47 18.88 5.99 7.33
CA ILE A 47 19.30 6.89 8.40
C ILE A 47 20.64 7.52 7.99
N GLY A 48 20.71 8.84 8.05
CA GLY A 48 21.94 9.56 7.76
C GLY A 48 21.80 11.06 7.85
N GLY A 49 22.90 11.76 8.18
CA GLY A 49 22.90 13.22 8.30
C GLY A 49 21.89 13.78 9.30
N GLY A 50 21.59 13.05 10.37
CA GLY A 50 20.58 13.44 11.36
C GLY A 50 19.12 13.32 10.88
N LYS A 51 18.90 12.68 9.73
CA LYS A 51 17.58 12.45 9.14
C LYS A 51 17.29 10.96 9.03
N LYS A 52 16.00 10.62 9.08
CA LYS A 52 15.47 9.28 8.94
C LYS A 52 14.32 9.31 7.92
N ALA A 53 14.31 8.37 7.00
CA ALA A 53 13.22 8.15 6.07
C ALA A 53 12.92 6.66 5.98
N SER A 54 11.66 6.29 5.89
CA SER A 54 11.24 4.90 5.76
C SER A 54 10.22 4.73 4.64
N THR A 55 10.24 3.57 4.01
CA THR A 55 9.25 3.17 3.01
C THR A 55 8.97 1.68 3.13
N ALA A 56 7.73 1.28 2.87
CA ALA A 56 7.36 -0.11 2.77
C ALA A 56 7.52 -0.61 1.32
N VAL A 57 8.07 -1.80 1.17
CA VAL A 57 8.17 -2.51 -0.11
C VAL A 57 7.40 -3.82 0.03
N TYR A 58 6.38 -3.98 -0.79
CA TYR A 58 5.52 -5.16 -0.78
C TYR A 58 5.92 -6.10 -1.91
N ALA A 59 6.24 -7.35 -1.54
CA ALA A 59 6.49 -8.42 -2.51
C ALA A 59 5.16 -9.01 -2.96
N ASN A 60 4.77 -8.73 -4.20
CA ASN A 60 3.52 -9.24 -4.75
C ASN A 60 3.58 -9.35 -6.29
N GLU A 61 2.65 -10.12 -6.84
CA GLU A 61 2.39 -10.21 -8.28
C GLU A 61 1.01 -9.61 -8.63
N LEU A 62 0.59 -8.62 -7.87
CA LEU A 62 -0.69 -7.93 -8.02
C LEU A 62 -0.51 -6.65 -8.84
N LYS A 63 -1.26 -6.52 -9.91
CA LYS A 63 -1.46 -5.26 -10.63
C LYS A 63 -2.81 -4.68 -10.24
N THR A 64 -2.78 -3.57 -9.53
CA THR A 64 -3.97 -2.85 -9.10
C THR A 64 -4.20 -1.62 -9.95
N THR A 65 -5.44 -1.37 -10.32
CA THR A 65 -5.86 -0.17 -11.05
C THR A 65 -7.08 0.42 -10.36
N LEU A 66 -7.03 1.73 -10.10
CA LEU A 66 -8.14 2.48 -9.52
C LEU A 66 -8.87 3.27 -10.60
N SER A 67 -10.19 3.27 -10.51
CA SER A 67 -11.06 4.22 -11.19
C SER A 67 -11.71 5.10 -10.12
N ASP A 68 -11.03 6.20 -9.79
CA ASP A 68 -11.40 7.06 -8.66
C ASP A 68 -12.80 7.65 -8.82
N SER A 69 -13.18 8.07 -10.03
CA SER A 69 -14.53 8.60 -10.31
C SER A 69 -15.66 7.60 -10.01
N MET A 70 -15.36 6.31 -10.14
CA MET A 70 -16.35 5.24 -9.89
C MET A 70 -16.15 4.55 -8.53
N GLY A 71 -15.08 4.85 -7.80
CA GLY A 71 -14.74 4.15 -6.58
C GLY A 71 -14.44 2.66 -6.79
N LEU A 72 -13.87 2.32 -7.94
CA LEU A 72 -13.66 0.94 -8.39
C LEU A 72 -12.19 0.56 -8.39
N LEU A 73 -11.89 -0.54 -7.72
CA LEU A 73 -10.60 -1.24 -7.79
C LEU A 73 -10.68 -2.39 -8.79
N THR A 74 -9.66 -2.54 -9.62
CA THR A 74 -9.44 -3.73 -10.45
C THR A 74 -8.12 -4.38 -10.08
N VAL A 75 -8.13 -5.69 -9.86
CA VAL A 75 -6.96 -6.50 -9.49
C VAL A 75 -6.70 -7.53 -10.57
N ARG A 76 -5.47 -7.53 -11.08
CA ARG A 76 -5.00 -8.45 -12.11
C ARG A 76 -3.67 -9.07 -11.70
N HIS A 77 -3.35 -10.21 -12.27
CA HIS A 77 -2.01 -10.78 -12.14
C HIS A 77 -1.01 -9.93 -12.95
N GLU A 78 0.07 -9.51 -12.31
CA GLU A 78 1.04 -8.57 -12.90
C GLU A 78 1.63 -9.08 -14.22
N LYS A 79 2.04 -10.35 -14.27
CA LYS A 79 2.71 -10.94 -15.45
C LYS A 79 1.74 -11.36 -16.56
N THR A 80 0.59 -11.91 -16.20
CA THR A 80 -0.35 -12.49 -17.18
C THR A 80 -1.46 -11.54 -17.59
N GLY A 81 -1.71 -10.50 -16.81
CA GLY A 81 -2.82 -9.57 -17.00
C GLY A 81 -4.21 -10.17 -16.73
N LYS A 82 -4.29 -11.44 -16.32
CA LYS A 82 -5.56 -12.10 -16.01
C LYS A 82 -6.21 -11.46 -14.78
N PRO A 83 -7.53 -11.24 -14.80
CA PRO A 83 -8.24 -10.77 -13.61
C PRO A 83 -8.13 -11.79 -12.48
N LEU A 84 -7.98 -11.31 -11.26
CA LEU A 84 -7.87 -12.13 -10.07
C LEU A 84 -9.17 -12.05 -9.24
N PRO A 85 -10.01 -13.08 -9.30
CA PRO A 85 -11.20 -13.18 -8.45
C PRO A 85 -10.82 -13.63 -7.03
N LYS A 86 -11.73 -13.39 -6.08
CA LYS A 86 -11.60 -13.82 -4.68
C LYS A 86 -10.36 -13.29 -3.96
N VAL A 87 -9.81 -12.18 -4.43
CA VAL A 87 -8.77 -11.44 -3.70
C VAL A 87 -9.43 -10.64 -2.58
N TYR A 88 -8.93 -10.78 -1.37
CA TYR A 88 -9.45 -10.03 -0.24
C TYR A 88 -9.05 -8.56 -0.33
N VAL A 89 -10.02 -7.69 -0.12
CA VAL A 89 -9.84 -6.24 -0.12
C VAL A 89 -10.38 -5.67 1.18
N LYS A 90 -9.59 -4.85 1.85
CA LYS A 90 -10.00 -4.14 3.06
C LYS A 90 -9.73 -2.65 2.91
N VAL A 91 -10.75 -1.85 3.14
CA VAL A 91 -10.72 -0.40 2.92
C VAL A 91 -10.79 0.32 4.25
N TYR A 92 -9.87 1.24 4.44
CA TYR A 92 -9.86 2.18 5.55
C TYR A 92 -10.06 3.61 5.04
N ALA A 93 -10.88 4.36 5.73
CA ALA A 93 -11.13 5.77 5.46
C ALA A 93 -10.28 6.65 6.39
N ASP A 94 -9.53 7.57 5.81
CA ASP A 94 -8.87 8.64 6.54
C ASP A 94 -9.83 9.83 6.68
N THR A 95 -10.18 10.17 7.91
CA THR A 95 -11.09 11.25 8.27
C THR A 95 -10.42 12.26 9.20
N ALA A 96 -11.05 13.39 9.44
CA ALA A 96 -10.57 14.37 10.41
C ALA A 96 -10.42 13.78 11.83
N ASN A 97 -11.19 12.74 12.14
CA ASN A 97 -11.17 12.04 13.45
C ASN A 97 -10.28 10.79 13.46
N GLY A 98 -9.39 10.64 12.46
CA GLY A 98 -8.48 9.52 12.33
C GLY A 98 -8.92 8.48 11.29
N VAL A 99 -8.15 7.39 11.23
CA VAL A 99 -8.37 6.30 10.28
C VAL A 99 -9.39 5.31 10.85
N LYS A 100 -10.41 4.99 10.08
CA LYS A 100 -11.49 4.07 10.45
C LYS A 100 -11.66 2.98 9.39
N PHE A 101 -12.05 1.79 9.85
CA PHE A 101 -12.55 0.75 8.94
C PHE A 101 -13.75 1.27 8.15
N PHE A 102 -13.75 1.03 6.84
CA PHE A 102 -14.82 1.48 5.96
C PHE A 102 -15.63 0.30 5.40
N LYS A 103 -14.98 -0.61 4.69
CA LYS A 103 -15.59 -1.86 4.20
C LYS A 103 -14.53 -2.90 3.85
N ASP A 104 -14.96 -4.13 3.67
CA ASP A 104 -14.13 -5.20 3.12
C ASP A 104 -14.95 -6.15 2.23
N GLY A 105 -14.28 -7.05 1.57
CA GLY A 105 -14.88 -8.06 0.71
C GLY A 105 -13.85 -8.70 -0.21
N TYR A 106 -14.36 -9.26 -1.31
CA TYR A 106 -13.55 -9.98 -2.28
C TYR A 106 -13.81 -9.48 -3.69
N THR A 107 -12.77 -9.51 -4.53
CA THR A 107 -12.93 -9.20 -5.96
C THR A 107 -13.87 -10.22 -6.63
N ASP A 108 -14.64 -9.73 -7.59
CA ASP A 108 -15.54 -10.54 -8.43
C ASP A 108 -14.76 -11.35 -9.49
N LEU A 109 -15.47 -12.09 -10.35
CA LEU A 109 -14.89 -12.89 -11.44
C LEU A 109 -14.07 -12.06 -12.45
N ARG A 110 -14.30 -10.75 -12.49
CA ARG A 110 -13.56 -9.81 -13.34
C ARG A 110 -12.42 -9.11 -12.60
N GLY A 111 -12.13 -9.54 -11.37
CA GLY A 111 -11.13 -8.92 -10.51
C GLY A 111 -11.52 -7.55 -9.99
N LYS A 112 -12.82 -7.23 -9.92
CA LYS A 112 -13.33 -5.91 -9.54
C LYS A 112 -13.86 -5.89 -8.11
N PHE A 113 -13.66 -4.75 -7.46
CA PHE A 113 -14.19 -4.47 -6.13
C PHE A 113 -14.54 -2.98 -5.99
N ASP A 114 -15.78 -2.69 -5.62
CA ASP A 114 -16.21 -1.31 -5.32
C ASP A 114 -15.70 -0.92 -3.93
N TYR A 115 -14.67 -0.10 -3.86
CA TYR A 115 -14.10 0.35 -2.58
C TYR A 115 -14.88 1.50 -1.96
N ALA A 116 -15.56 2.30 -2.76
CA ALA A 116 -16.43 3.39 -2.29
C ALA A 116 -17.49 3.71 -3.34
N SER A 117 -18.58 4.31 -2.90
CA SER A 117 -19.63 4.86 -3.76
C SER A 117 -19.98 6.26 -3.28
N VAL A 118 -20.32 7.16 -4.18
CA VAL A 118 -20.80 8.52 -3.83
C VAL A 118 -22.02 8.51 -2.91
N SER A 119 -22.78 7.42 -2.90
CA SER A 119 -23.93 7.20 -2.02
C SER A 119 -23.58 6.53 -0.69
N SER A 120 -22.30 6.21 -0.44
CA SER A 120 -21.90 5.57 0.81
C SER A 120 -22.08 6.53 1.99
N THR A 121 -22.64 6.02 3.09
CA THR A 121 -22.80 6.78 4.33
C THR A 121 -21.44 7.26 4.85
N GLY A 122 -21.35 8.54 5.19
CA GLY A 122 -20.13 9.14 5.74
C GLY A 122 -19.03 9.43 4.73
N ILE A 123 -19.27 9.27 3.43
CA ILE A 123 -18.26 9.51 2.40
C ILE A 123 -17.77 10.98 2.38
N GLY A 124 -18.63 11.94 2.73
CA GLY A 124 -18.29 13.36 2.78
C GLY A 124 -17.27 13.72 3.88
N GLU A 125 -17.05 12.85 4.86
CA GLU A 125 -16.08 13.05 5.93
C GLU A 125 -14.70 12.44 5.58
N VAL A 126 -14.62 11.70 4.47
CA VAL A 126 -13.41 10.99 4.07
C VAL A 126 -12.52 11.89 3.22
N ARG A 127 -11.25 11.98 3.58
CA ARG A 127 -10.23 12.70 2.83
C ARG A 127 -9.58 11.82 1.76
N LYS A 128 -9.29 10.58 2.11
CA LYS A 128 -8.73 9.55 1.22
C LYS A 128 -9.02 8.16 1.78
N PHE A 129 -8.82 7.16 0.94
CA PHE A 129 -8.89 5.76 1.34
C PHE A 129 -7.50 5.11 1.31
N SER A 130 -7.30 4.16 2.20
CA SER A 130 -6.20 3.20 2.13
C SER A 130 -6.80 1.83 1.90
N VAL A 131 -6.38 1.19 0.83
CA VAL A 131 -6.93 -0.08 0.37
C VAL A 131 -5.86 -1.15 0.48
N LEU A 132 -6.08 -2.10 1.38
CA LEU A 132 -5.27 -3.31 1.51
C LEU A 132 -5.82 -4.36 0.56
N VAL A 133 -4.97 -4.92 -0.28
CA VAL A 133 -5.29 -5.98 -1.24
C VAL A 133 -4.44 -7.20 -0.88
N MET A 134 -5.06 -8.33 -0.60
CA MET A 134 -4.39 -9.56 -0.15
C MET A 134 -4.83 -10.77 -0.96
N SER A 135 -3.86 -11.44 -1.55
CA SER A 135 -4.03 -12.74 -2.18
C SER A 135 -3.10 -13.75 -1.51
N GLU A 136 -3.60 -14.94 -1.23
CA GLU A 136 -2.78 -16.00 -0.65
C GLU A 136 -1.65 -16.45 -1.58
N GLU A 137 -1.90 -16.40 -2.90
CA GLU A 137 -0.93 -16.86 -3.91
C GLU A 137 -0.03 -15.74 -4.44
N GLN A 138 -0.58 -14.52 -4.62
CA GLN A 138 0.12 -13.41 -5.27
C GLN A 138 0.69 -12.38 -4.30
N GLY A 139 0.49 -12.55 -3.00
CA GLY A 139 0.98 -11.64 -1.97
C GLY A 139 0.04 -10.48 -1.67
N ALA A 140 0.54 -9.42 -1.07
CA ALA A 140 -0.25 -8.30 -0.60
C ALA A 140 0.34 -6.96 -1.01
N THR A 141 -0.53 -5.96 -1.14
CA THR A 141 -0.14 -4.56 -1.35
C THR A 141 -1.11 -3.61 -0.66
N VAL A 142 -0.66 -2.39 -0.42
CA VAL A 142 -1.49 -1.29 0.07
C VAL A 142 -1.42 -0.15 -0.92
N ILE A 143 -2.56 0.38 -1.32
CA ILE A 143 -2.67 1.51 -2.23
C ILE A 143 -3.52 2.61 -1.62
N GLU A 144 -3.26 3.85 -2.01
CA GLU A 144 -4.13 4.99 -1.68
C GLU A 144 -5.12 5.23 -2.80
N ALA A 145 -6.35 5.56 -2.45
CA ALA A 145 -7.42 5.87 -3.38
C ALA A 145 -8.12 7.17 -3.01
N SER A 146 -8.52 7.92 -4.01
CA SER A 146 -9.29 9.14 -3.84
C SER A 146 -10.76 8.86 -3.54
N VAL A 147 -11.42 9.85 -2.96
CA VAL A 147 -12.86 9.81 -2.77
C VAL A 147 -13.54 10.01 -4.13
N PRO A 148 -14.50 9.16 -4.51
CA PRO A 148 -15.28 9.37 -5.74
C PRO A 148 -15.94 10.74 -5.74
N GLN A 149 -15.77 11.47 -6.83
CA GLN A 149 -16.38 12.79 -7.01
C GLN A 149 -17.62 12.67 -7.91
N GLN A 150 -18.64 13.46 -7.58
CA GLN A 150 -19.82 13.60 -8.42
C GLN A 150 -19.49 14.38 -9.70
#